data_e718a8b7333440f4dd41be6dd6a4f5ed
#
_entry.id   e718a8b7333440f4dd41be6dd6a4f5ed
#
_cell.length_a   1.000
_cell.length_b   1.000
_cell.length_c   1.000
_cell.angle_alpha   90.00
_cell.angle_beta   90.00
_cell.angle_gamma   90.00
#
_symmetry.space_group_name_H-M   'P 1'
#
loop_
_entity.id
_entity.type
_entity.pdbx_description
1 polymer ?
#
loop_
_entity_poly.entity_id
_entity_poly.type
_entity_poly.pdbx_seq_one_letter_code
_entity_poly.pdbx_strand_id
1 'polypeptide(L)'
;MHFNEIKTRNELADFLEIPRKNFTYLLFVAKVDSFYYSFDIPKKSGFVRHIFAPTGLLKNVQVKLSQALWDHQLYLQTTGRKKSNISHAFEKEKSIITNAHIHRNKKIIICFDLKDFFESFHFGRVLGFFQNNRDF
;
A
#
# COMPACT_ATOMS: atom_id res chain seq x y z
N MET A 1 9.88 -15.60 -10.45
CA MET A 1 10.09 -15.40 -9.02
C MET A 1 8.82 -14.76 -8.46
N HIS A 2 8.22 -15.37 -7.46
CA HIS A 2 7.06 -14.80 -6.77
C HIS A 2 7.52 -13.90 -5.62
N PHE A 3 6.65 -12.98 -5.18
CA PHE A 3 7.00 -12.02 -4.13
C PHE A 3 7.48 -12.68 -2.83
N ASN A 4 6.85 -13.78 -2.42
CA ASN A 4 7.20 -14.55 -1.22
C ASN A 4 8.52 -15.36 -1.32
N GLU A 5 9.13 -15.42 -2.47
CA GLU A 5 10.43 -16.08 -2.68
C GLU A 5 11.61 -15.14 -2.43
N ILE A 6 11.36 -13.84 -2.35
CA ILE A 6 12.36 -12.80 -2.14
C ILE A 6 12.92 -12.90 -0.72
N LYS A 7 14.24 -13.10 -0.59
CA LYS A 7 14.91 -13.24 0.71
C LYS A 7 15.91 -12.12 0.97
N THR A 8 16.38 -11.48 -0.08
CA THR A 8 17.43 -10.47 0.03
C THR A 8 17.03 -9.15 -0.57
N ARG A 9 17.68 -8.09 -0.09
CA ARG A 9 17.53 -6.74 -0.66
C ARG A 9 17.84 -6.69 -2.16
N ASN A 10 18.87 -7.43 -2.60
CA ASN A 10 19.27 -7.42 -4.00
C ASN A 10 18.22 -8.10 -4.88
N GLU A 11 17.66 -9.21 -4.42
CA GLU A 11 16.54 -9.86 -5.10
C GLU A 11 15.31 -8.95 -5.18
N LEU A 12 15.02 -8.20 -4.11
CA LEU A 12 13.93 -7.23 -4.13
C LEU A 12 14.19 -6.10 -5.15
N ALA A 13 15.42 -5.58 -5.19
CA ALA A 13 15.79 -4.55 -6.16
C ALA A 13 15.64 -5.05 -7.61
N ASP A 14 16.11 -6.27 -7.88
CA ASP A 14 16.00 -6.91 -9.20
C ASP A 14 14.54 -7.20 -9.57
N PHE A 15 13.77 -7.72 -8.63
CA PHE A 15 12.34 -7.99 -8.81
C PHE A 15 11.53 -6.71 -9.11
N LEU A 16 11.87 -5.61 -8.46
CA LEU A 16 11.27 -4.31 -8.72
C LEU A 16 11.90 -3.58 -9.92
N GLU A 17 12.85 -4.22 -10.62
CA GLU A 17 13.59 -3.60 -11.74
C GLU A 17 14.18 -2.24 -11.39
N ILE A 18 14.78 -2.13 -10.22
CA ILE A 18 15.44 -0.93 -9.73
C ILE A 18 16.93 -1.22 -9.64
N PRO A 19 17.79 -0.37 -10.21
CA PRO A 19 19.23 -0.57 -10.10
C PRO A 19 19.65 -0.71 -8.62
N ARG A 20 20.36 -1.79 -8.28
CA ARG A 20 20.75 -2.13 -6.90
C ARG A 20 21.46 -0.98 -6.18
N LYS A 21 22.28 -0.20 -6.91
CA LYS A 21 22.95 0.99 -6.40
C LYS A 21 21.94 2.05 -5.94
N ASN A 22 20.94 2.32 -6.77
CA ASN A 22 19.89 3.31 -6.46
C ASN A 22 19.03 2.85 -5.27
N PHE A 23 18.71 1.56 -5.22
CA PHE A 23 17.93 1.01 -4.12
C PHE A 23 18.72 1.06 -2.79
N THR A 24 20.02 0.71 -2.83
CA THR A 24 20.92 0.83 -1.67
C THR A 24 21.07 2.29 -1.23
N TYR A 25 21.24 3.21 -2.17
CA TYR A 25 21.31 4.64 -1.87
C TYR A 25 20.05 5.13 -1.15
N LEU A 26 18.88 4.78 -1.65
CA LEU A 26 17.60 5.17 -1.04
C LEU A 26 17.47 4.66 0.40
N LEU A 27 17.90 3.42 0.67
CA LEU A 27 17.70 2.78 1.98
C LEU A 27 18.69 3.23 3.04
N PHE A 28 19.94 3.58 2.67
CA PHE A 28 21.01 3.75 3.64
C PHE A 28 21.75 5.09 3.58
N VAL A 29 21.60 5.83 2.50
CA VAL A 29 22.36 7.08 2.28
C VAL A 29 21.44 8.27 2.19
N ALA A 30 20.35 8.14 1.47
CA ALA A 30 19.45 9.23 1.20
C ALA A 30 18.71 9.70 2.46
N LYS A 31 18.53 11.01 2.59
CA LYS A 31 17.57 11.58 3.52
C LYS A 31 16.18 11.41 2.90
N VAL A 32 15.40 10.41 3.37
CA VAL A 32 14.10 10.05 2.77
C VAL A 32 13.15 11.24 2.69
N ASP A 33 13.18 12.13 3.68
CA ASP A 33 12.34 13.35 3.70
C ASP A 33 12.57 14.26 2.50
N SER A 34 13.79 14.26 1.92
CA SER A 34 14.10 15.07 0.74
C SER A 34 13.38 14.59 -0.54
N PHE A 35 12.79 13.39 -0.52
CA PHE A 35 11.99 12.87 -1.61
C PHE A 35 10.49 13.16 -1.46
N TYR A 36 10.10 13.98 -0.50
CA TYR A 36 8.74 14.44 -0.37
C TYR A 36 8.64 15.94 -0.65
N TYR A 37 7.54 16.32 -1.29
CA TYR A 37 7.09 17.71 -1.28
C TYR A 37 5.73 17.77 -0.60
N SER A 38 5.44 18.89 0.05
CA SER A 38 4.17 19.10 0.73
C SER A 38 3.33 20.15 -0.01
N PHE A 39 2.03 19.94 0.02
CA PHE A 39 1.03 20.91 -0.43
C PHE A 39 -0.26 20.76 0.35
N ASP A 40 -1.09 21.78 0.29
CA ASP A 40 -2.30 21.88 1.07
C ASP A 40 -3.54 21.72 0.19
N ILE A 41 -4.51 20.94 0.69
CA ILE A 41 -5.82 20.79 0.06
C ILE A 41 -6.89 21.31 1.02
N PRO A 42 -7.72 22.30 0.61
CA PRO A 42 -8.83 22.77 1.42
C PRO A 42 -9.89 21.68 1.56
N LYS A 43 -10.37 21.45 2.78
CA LYS A 43 -11.53 20.61 3.07
C LYS A 43 -12.82 21.43 2.95
N LYS A 44 -13.93 20.78 2.61
CA LYS A 44 -15.26 21.41 2.59
C LYS A 44 -15.67 22.01 3.97
N SER A 45 -15.09 21.49 5.05
CA SER A 45 -15.30 21.95 6.44
C SER A 45 -14.50 23.22 6.82
N GLY A 46 -13.77 23.82 5.87
CA GLY A 46 -12.91 25.00 6.13
C GLY A 46 -11.52 24.67 6.68
N PHE A 47 -11.26 23.42 7.05
CA PHE A 47 -9.92 22.98 7.46
C PHE A 47 -9.02 22.68 6.27
N VAL A 48 -7.71 22.65 6.50
CA VAL A 48 -6.69 22.30 5.50
C VAL A 48 -6.22 20.88 5.75
N ARG A 49 -5.95 20.14 4.66
CA ARG A 49 -5.28 18.85 4.70
C ARG A 49 -3.87 19.02 4.14
N HIS A 50 -2.86 18.77 4.95
CA HIS A 50 -1.47 18.73 4.52
C HIS A 50 -1.19 17.39 3.83
N ILE A 51 -0.68 17.44 2.61
CA ILE A 51 -0.34 16.27 1.80
C ILE A 51 1.17 16.22 1.62
N PHE A 52 1.75 15.06 1.87
CA PHE A 52 3.15 14.76 1.59
C PHE A 52 3.21 13.80 0.40
N ALA A 53 3.71 14.27 -0.73
CA ALA A 53 3.76 13.49 -1.94
C ALA A 53 5.19 13.07 -2.27
N PRO A 54 5.45 11.77 -2.49
CA PRO A 54 6.78 11.29 -2.84
C PRO A 54 7.17 11.71 -4.26
N THR A 55 8.46 11.93 -4.48
CA THR A 55 9.04 12.28 -5.77
C THR A 55 10.19 11.36 -6.16
N GLY A 56 10.65 11.48 -7.40
CA GLY A 56 11.88 10.85 -7.88
C GLY A 56 11.98 9.36 -7.62
N LEU A 57 13.12 8.95 -7.08
CA LEU A 57 13.43 7.54 -6.83
C LEU A 57 12.46 6.89 -5.83
N LEU A 58 12.11 7.59 -4.76
CA LEU A 58 11.18 7.06 -3.76
C LEU A 58 9.81 6.76 -4.36
N LYS A 59 9.27 7.69 -5.16
CA LYS A 59 7.99 7.49 -5.86
C LYS A 59 8.04 6.27 -6.78
N ASN A 60 9.13 6.12 -7.53
CA ASN A 60 9.31 4.98 -8.44
C ASN A 60 9.33 3.65 -7.66
N VAL A 61 10.07 3.58 -6.56
CA VAL A 61 10.10 2.39 -5.70
C VAL A 61 8.71 2.07 -5.15
N GLN A 62 8.00 3.06 -4.63
CA GLN A 62 6.67 2.87 -4.07
C GLN A 62 5.64 2.40 -5.11
N VAL A 63 5.66 2.93 -6.32
CA VAL A 63 4.77 2.51 -7.41
C VAL A 63 5.04 1.06 -7.79
N LYS A 64 6.31 0.69 -8.00
CA LYS A 64 6.68 -0.68 -8.35
C LYS A 64 6.38 -1.68 -7.24
N LEU A 65 6.64 -1.31 -5.98
CA LEU A 65 6.30 -2.14 -4.83
C LEU A 65 4.78 -2.32 -4.70
N SER A 66 4.02 -1.26 -4.88
CA SER A 66 2.55 -1.33 -4.86
C SER A 66 2.02 -2.28 -5.94
N GLN A 67 2.56 -2.21 -7.17
CA GLN A 67 2.20 -3.13 -8.24
C GLN A 67 2.57 -4.58 -7.89
N ALA A 68 3.78 -4.80 -7.37
CA ALA A 68 4.24 -6.13 -6.97
C ALA A 68 3.37 -6.77 -5.88
N LEU A 69 2.95 -5.98 -4.89
CA LEU A 69 2.03 -6.43 -3.84
C LEU A 69 0.63 -6.75 -4.40
N TRP A 70 0.14 -5.97 -5.36
CA TRP A 70 -1.10 -6.25 -6.06
C TRP A 70 -1.05 -7.57 -6.83
N ASP A 71 0.00 -7.78 -7.60
CA ASP A 71 0.16 -8.98 -8.41
C ASP A 71 0.29 -10.21 -7.51
N HIS A 72 0.98 -10.07 -6.38
CA HIS A 72 1.05 -11.11 -5.37
C HIS A 72 -0.32 -11.41 -4.73
N GLN A 73 -1.09 -10.39 -4.39
CA GLN A 73 -2.44 -10.57 -3.86
C GLN A 73 -3.35 -11.29 -4.87
N LEU A 74 -3.28 -10.93 -6.14
CA LEU A 74 -4.01 -11.60 -7.21
C LEU A 74 -3.61 -13.07 -7.33
N TYR A 75 -2.32 -13.36 -7.28
CA TYR A 75 -1.80 -14.73 -7.23
C TYR A 75 -2.37 -15.53 -6.06
N LEU A 76 -2.41 -14.97 -4.86
CA LEU A 76 -3.01 -15.63 -3.69
C LEU A 76 -4.51 -15.89 -3.86
N GLN A 77 -5.23 -15.00 -4.51
CA GLN A 77 -6.66 -15.18 -4.81
C GLN A 77 -6.87 -16.30 -5.85
N THR A 78 -6.10 -16.31 -6.92
CA THR A 78 -6.22 -17.33 -7.99
C THR A 78 -5.82 -18.71 -7.54
N THR A 79 -4.89 -18.83 -6.60
CA THR A 79 -4.47 -20.11 -6.00
C THR A 79 -5.36 -20.57 -4.85
N GLY A 80 -6.42 -19.84 -4.53
CA GLY A 80 -7.36 -20.18 -3.44
C GLY A 80 -6.80 -20.01 -2.03
N ARG A 81 -5.58 -19.47 -1.89
CA ARG A 81 -4.95 -19.20 -0.59
C ARG A 81 -5.62 -18.05 0.16
N LYS A 82 -6.18 -17.10 -0.57
CA LYS A 82 -6.90 -15.96 0.00
C LYS A 82 -8.32 -15.92 -0.54
N LYS A 83 -9.32 -15.88 0.34
CA LYS A 83 -10.71 -15.64 -0.07
C LYS A 83 -10.86 -14.21 -0.59
N SER A 84 -11.86 -14.02 -1.47
CA SER A 84 -12.16 -12.70 -2.03
C SER A 84 -12.33 -11.66 -0.92
N ASN A 85 -11.77 -10.53 -1.16
CA ASN A 85 -11.66 -9.46 -0.19
C ASN A 85 -12.98 -8.76 0.04
N ILE A 86 -13.30 -8.50 1.29
CA ILE A 86 -14.45 -7.67 1.70
C ILE A 86 -14.14 -6.18 1.45
N SER A 87 -12.85 -5.83 1.42
CA SER A 87 -12.43 -4.45 1.17
C SER A 87 -12.77 -4.00 -0.25
N HIS A 88 -13.26 -2.77 -0.38
CA HIS A 88 -13.47 -2.07 -1.65
C HIS A 88 -12.57 -0.85 -1.79
N ALA A 89 -11.88 -0.46 -0.73
CA ALA A 89 -10.90 0.61 -0.76
C ALA A 89 -9.53 0.09 -1.19
N PHE A 90 -8.83 0.87 -1.99
CA PHE A 90 -7.47 0.57 -2.48
C PHE A 90 -7.36 -0.73 -3.30
N GLU A 91 -8.45 -1.25 -3.82
CA GLU A 91 -8.46 -2.44 -4.68
C GLU A 91 -8.76 -2.08 -6.12
N LYS A 92 -8.02 -2.70 -7.06
CA LYS A 92 -8.29 -2.55 -8.50
C LYS A 92 -9.69 -3.06 -8.81
N GLU A 93 -10.36 -2.42 -9.77
CA GLU A 93 -11.70 -2.78 -10.27
C GLU A 93 -12.82 -2.67 -9.23
N LYS A 94 -12.51 -2.20 -8.01
CA LYS A 94 -13.51 -1.90 -6.99
C LYS A 94 -13.72 -0.39 -6.87
N SER A 95 -14.92 -0.02 -6.48
CA SER A 95 -15.36 1.37 -6.38
C SER A 95 -16.38 1.55 -5.25
N ILE A 96 -16.75 2.79 -5.00
CA ILE A 96 -17.87 3.11 -4.10
C ILE A 96 -19.18 2.45 -4.56
N ILE A 97 -19.37 2.26 -5.88
CA ILE A 97 -20.56 1.62 -6.43
C ILE A 97 -20.54 0.12 -6.09
N THR A 98 -19.41 -0.57 -6.28
CA THR A 98 -19.30 -1.99 -5.93
C THR A 98 -19.46 -2.21 -4.43
N ASN A 99 -18.97 -1.30 -3.60
CA ASN A 99 -19.22 -1.32 -2.16
C ASN A 99 -20.71 -1.15 -1.83
N ALA A 100 -21.34 -0.14 -2.39
CA ALA A 100 -22.78 0.11 -2.17
C ALA A 100 -23.66 -1.08 -2.59
N HIS A 101 -23.25 -1.82 -3.63
CA HIS A 101 -23.99 -2.99 -4.12
C HIS A 101 -24.14 -4.09 -3.08
N ILE A 102 -23.12 -4.36 -2.25
CA ILE A 102 -23.22 -5.38 -1.18
C ILE A 102 -24.16 -4.96 -0.05
N HIS A 103 -24.40 -3.67 0.11
CA HIS A 103 -25.33 -3.14 1.13
C HIS A 103 -26.76 -2.96 0.61
N ARG A 104 -26.99 -3.26 -0.67
CA ARG A 104 -28.33 -3.16 -1.27
C ARG A 104 -29.31 -4.13 -0.58
N ASN A 105 -30.54 -3.66 -0.36
CA ASN A 105 -31.61 -4.44 0.28
C ASN A 105 -31.34 -4.88 1.73
N LYS A 106 -30.42 -4.22 2.44
CA LYS A 106 -30.21 -4.45 3.86
C LYS A 106 -31.14 -3.55 4.68
N LYS A 107 -31.74 -4.10 5.74
CA LYS A 107 -32.63 -3.34 6.65
C LYS A 107 -31.87 -2.28 7.44
N ILE A 108 -30.62 -2.57 7.80
CA ILE A 108 -29.80 -1.71 8.62
C ILE A 108 -28.40 -1.67 8.01
N ILE A 109 -27.82 -0.48 7.90
CA ILE A 109 -26.44 -0.24 7.50
C ILE A 109 -25.80 0.61 8.59
N ILE A 110 -24.68 0.16 9.13
CA ILE A 110 -23.91 0.88 10.13
C ILE A 110 -22.60 1.34 9.48
N CYS A 111 -22.31 2.64 9.56
CA CYS A 111 -21.07 3.22 9.04
C CYS A 111 -20.15 3.60 10.22
N PHE A 112 -18.89 3.20 10.14
CA PHE A 112 -17.85 3.59 11.07
C PHE A 112 -16.73 4.28 10.32
N ASP A 113 -16.12 5.27 10.92
CA ASP A 113 -14.89 5.89 10.47
C ASP A 113 -13.82 5.76 11.56
N LEU A 114 -12.63 5.37 11.17
CA LEU A 114 -11.49 5.22 12.08
C LEU A 114 -10.63 6.49 11.98
N LYS A 115 -10.66 7.29 13.03
CA LYS A 115 -9.83 8.49 13.12
C LYS A 115 -8.34 8.12 13.06
N ASP A 116 -7.61 8.86 12.23
CA ASP A 116 -6.15 8.77 12.11
C ASP A 116 -5.66 7.31 11.88
N PHE A 117 -6.42 6.55 11.06
CA PHE A 117 -6.18 5.12 10.84
C PHE A 117 -4.76 4.83 10.36
N PHE A 118 -4.28 5.54 9.33
CA PHE A 118 -2.95 5.30 8.77
C PHE A 118 -1.83 5.73 9.72
N GLU A 119 -2.00 6.83 10.41
CA GLU A 119 -1.05 7.36 11.38
C GLU A 119 -0.93 6.44 12.61
N SER A 120 -1.95 5.63 12.89
CA SER A 120 -1.92 4.64 13.97
C SER A 120 -1.03 3.43 13.68
N PHE A 121 -0.65 3.23 12.40
CA PHE A 121 0.23 2.14 12.00
C PHE A 121 1.71 2.53 12.12
N HIS A 122 2.34 2.15 13.20
CA HIS A 122 3.78 2.33 13.34
C HIS A 122 4.57 1.21 12.63
N PHE A 123 5.83 1.48 12.34
CA PHE A 123 6.74 0.59 11.61
C PHE A 123 6.74 -0.87 12.13
N GLY A 124 6.75 -1.08 13.45
CA GLY A 124 6.74 -2.43 14.02
C GLY A 124 5.54 -3.28 13.64
N ARG A 125 4.34 -2.68 13.46
CA ARG A 125 3.17 -3.42 12.97
C ARG A 125 3.32 -3.85 11.52
N VAL A 126 3.84 -2.96 10.67
CA VAL A 126 4.09 -3.28 9.27
C VAL A 126 5.16 -4.37 9.15
N LEU A 127 6.25 -4.24 9.89
CA LEU A 127 7.32 -5.25 9.94
C LEU A 127 6.78 -6.61 10.44
N GLY A 128 6.03 -6.62 11.54
CA GLY A 128 5.44 -7.83 12.10
C GLY A 128 4.45 -8.51 11.14
N PHE A 129 3.74 -7.75 10.32
CA PHE A 129 2.88 -8.33 9.28
C PHE A 129 3.70 -9.15 8.28
N PHE A 130 4.78 -8.58 7.71
CA PHE A 130 5.61 -9.29 6.73
C PHE A 130 6.42 -10.45 7.35
N GLN A 131 6.83 -10.35 8.61
CA GLN A 131 7.58 -11.41 9.27
C GLN A 131 6.73 -12.63 9.68
N ASN A 132 5.47 -12.41 10.03
CA ASN A 132 4.61 -13.45 10.57
C ASN A 132 3.57 -13.96 9.58
N ASN A 133 3.42 -13.32 8.45
CA ASN A 133 2.47 -13.74 7.42
C ASN A 133 3.14 -14.71 6.45
N ARG A 134 2.66 -15.94 6.40
CA ARG A 134 3.21 -16.99 5.54
C ARG A 134 2.94 -16.79 4.05
N ASP A 135 2.07 -15.85 3.71
CA ASP A 135 1.70 -15.54 2.34
C ASP A 135 2.61 -14.43 1.73
N PHE A 136 3.45 -13.79 2.56
CA PHE A 136 4.39 -12.75 2.14
C PHE A 136 5.83 -13.07 2.49
#